data_6fb6c601caeb6cc751c99067f44d3cfd
#
_entry.id   6fb6c601caeb6cc751c99067f44d3cfd
#
_cell.length_a   1.000
_cell.length_b   1.000
_cell.length_c   1.000
_cell.angle_alpha   90.00
_cell.angle_beta   90.00
_cell.angle_gamma   90.00
#
_symmetry.space_group_name_H-M   'P 1'
#
loop_
_entity.id
_entity.type
_entity.pdbx_description
1 polymer ?
#
loop_
_entity_poly.entity_id
_entity_poly.type
_entity_poly.pdbx_seq_one_letter_code
_entity_poly.pdbx_strand_id
1 'polypeptide(L)'
;METDQAALGFTALGQTTRLELLRLLLSVGPNGLAAGEVAQRLGVPPSSLSFHLRSLEQAGLIAPTRQGRTLVYAAQIHRLRGLIGFLADACCGGDPARCGDIALLLDPSRREFAMSPAFNVLFLCTHNSARSILAEALLTQIGQGRFHAYSAGSDPSPSGPMPEVISQLSALGHDVSALRSKSWDEFTGPDAPRMDFVITLCDTMIGQTCPDFGGTEVTGAWPLPDPQKFTGNAAERATLLNELYAALRRRIEIFVNLPLASLDRIALKARLDELARPAAVRA
;
A
#
# COMPACT_ATOMS: atom_id res chain seq x y z
N MET A 1 -0.26 11.91 29.61
CA MET A 1 -1.62 11.63 30.13
C MET A 1 -1.49 11.14 31.55
N GLU A 2 -2.32 11.59 32.47
CA GLU A 2 -2.32 11.12 33.85
C GLU A 2 -2.91 9.69 33.95
N THR A 3 -2.45 8.94 34.94
CA THR A 3 -2.87 7.51 35.13
C THR A 3 -4.39 7.34 35.26
N ASP A 4 -5.05 8.24 35.99
CA ASP A 4 -6.51 8.18 36.17
C ASP A 4 -7.27 8.41 34.86
N GLN A 5 -6.77 9.30 34.01
CA GLN A 5 -7.34 9.55 32.68
C GLN A 5 -7.15 8.32 31.75
N ALA A 6 -6.00 7.67 31.84
CA ALA A 6 -5.73 6.44 31.09
C ALA A 6 -6.65 5.30 31.57
N ALA A 7 -6.77 5.13 32.90
CA ALA A 7 -7.65 4.11 33.49
C ALA A 7 -9.12 4.30 33.08
N LEU A 8 -9.62 5.54 33.06
CA LEU A 8 -10.96 5.87 32.59
C LEU A 8 -11.15 5.49 31.11
N GLY A 9 -10.17 5.80 30.27
CA GLY A 9 -10.19 5.45 28.86
C GLY A 9 -10.23 3.95 28.61
N PHE A 10 -9.36 3.17 29.28
CA PHE A 10 -9.33 1.71 29.16
C PHE A 10 -10.59 1.07 29.74
N THR A 11 -11.12 1.59 30.86
CA THR A 11 -12.39 1.14 31.42
C THR A 11 -13.57 1.36 30.45
N ALA A 12 -13.58 2.51 29.77
CA ALA A 12 -14.58 2.79 28.75
C ALA A 12 -14.48 1.80 27.57
N LEU A 13 -13.28 1.40 27.16
CA LEU A 13 -13.05 0.44 26.08
C LEU A 13 -13.25 -1.03 26.49
N GLY A 14 -13.17 -1.35 27.78
CA GLY A 14 -13.27 -2.71 28.31
C GLY A 14 -14.67 -3.34 28.23
N GLN A 15 -15.54 -2.88 27.29
CA GLN A 15 -16.89 -3.42 27.07
C GLN A 15 -17.17 -3.50 25.56
N THR A 16 -17.64 -4.66 25.10
CA THR A 16 -17.78 -5.01 23.68
C THR A 16 -18.53 -3.96 22.86
N THR A 17 -19.73 -3.59 23.28
CA THR A 17 -20.55 -2.62 22.53
C THR A 17 -19.87 -1.24 22.42
N ARG A 18 -19.17 -0.79 23.45
CA ARG A 18 -18.44 0.48 23.42
C ARG A 18 -17.23 0.43 22.51
N LEU A 19 -16.54 -0.70 22.47
CA LEU A 19 -15.43 -0.92 21.55
C LEU A 19 -15.92 -0.95 20.09
N GLU A 20 -17.02 -1.65 19.81
CA GLU A 20 -17.65 -1.69 18.49
C GLU A 20 -18.15 -0.31 18.05
N LEU A 21 -18.73 0.46 18.97
CA LEU A 21 -19.17 1.83 18.71
C LEU A 21 -17.99 2.73 18.34
N LEU A 22 -16.89 2.68 19.10
CA LEU A 22 -15.70 3.45 18.76
C LEU A 22 -15.12 3.03 17.41
N ARG A 23 -15.02 1.73 17.12
CA ARG A 23 -14.56 1.22 15.82
C ARG A 23 -15.43 1.68 14.67
N LEU A 24 -16.75 1.69 14.85
CA LEU A 24 -17.68 2.22 13.86
C LEU A 24 -17.41 3.70 13.59
N LEU A 25 -17.28 4.53 14.62
CA LEU A 25 -17.01 5.97 14.46
C LEU A 25 -15.64 6.24 13.82
N LEU A 26 -14.63 5.43 14.14
CA LEU A 26 -13.31 5.51 13.52
C LEU A 26 -13.37 5.18 12.01
N SER A 27 -14.17 4.18 11.62
CA SER A 27 -14.32 3.80 10.21
C SER A 27 -15.05 4.84 9.36
N VAL A 28 -15.94 5.63 9.96
CA VAL A 28 -16.68 6.72 9.29
C VAL A 28 -15.84 7.98 9.18
N GLY A 29 -14.85 8.17 10.09
CA GLY A 29 -13.96 9.31 10.08
C GLY A 29 -14.54 10.56 10.77
N PRO A 30 -14.01 11.77 10.47
CA PRO A 30 -14.29 12.98 11.22
C PRO A 30 -15.72 13.50 11.10
N ASN A 31 -16.46 13.10 10.07
CA ASN A 31 -17.85 13.50 9.88
C ASN A 31 -18.79 12.91 10.93
N GLY A 32 -18.41 11.79 11.56
CA GLY A 32 -19.18 11.13 12.60
C GLY A 32 -20.52 10.57 12.13
N LEU A 33 -21.33 10.10 13.10
CA LEU A 33 -22.69 9.57 12.89
C LEU A 33 -23.67 10.14 13.91
N ALA A 34 -24.93 10.30 13.49
CA ALA A 34 -26.03 10.59 14.38
C ALA A 34 -26.31 9.40 15.31
N ALA A 35 -26.76 9.65 16.57
CA ALA A 35 -27.03 8.59 17.53
C ALA A 35 -28.02 7.53 17.00
N GLY A 36 -29.04 7.93 16.23
CA GLY A 36 -29.98 7.02 15.60
C GLY A 36 -29.34 6.07 14.58
N GLU A 37 -28.40 6.59 13.77
CA GLU A 37 -27.65 5.77 12.81
C GLU A 37 -26.70 4.78 13.50
N VAL A 38 -26.06 5.22 14.59
CA VAL A 38 -25.24 4.34 15.42
C VAL A 38 -26.07 3.20 16.00
N ALA A 39 -27.27 3.51 16.56
CA ALA A 39 -28.19 2.52 17.10
C ALA A 39 -28.56 1.46 16.06
N GLN A 40 -28.91 1.92 14.87
CA GLN A 40 -29.31 1.07 13.75
C GLN A 40 -28.17 0.15 13.29
N ARG A 41 -26.97 0.70 13.09
CA ARG A 41 -25.81 -0.06 12.58
C ARG A 41 -25.28 -1.10 13.57
N LEU A 42 -25.38 -0.81 14.87
CA LEU A 42 -24.94 -1.72 15.94
C LEU A 42 -26.05 -2.65 16.45
N GLY A 43 -27.30 -2.45 16.04
CA GLY A 43 -28.44 -3.21 16.54
C GLY A 43 -28.71 -3.01 18.03
N VAL A 44 -28.36 -1.83 18.59
CA VAL A 44 -28.45 -1.53 20.02
C VAL A 44 -29.67 -0.64 20.28
N PRO A 45 -30.50 -0.95 21.31
CA PRO A 45 -31.63 -0.08 21.67
C PRO A 45 -31.16 1.34 22.04
N PRO A 46 -31.90 2.40 21.64
CA PRO A 46 -31.51 3.79 21.90
C PRO A 46 -31.26 4.13 23.36
N SER A 47 -32.00 3.51 24.28
CA SER A 47 -31.81 3.66 25.75
C SER A 47 -30.44 3.18 26.20
N SER A 48 -30.01 2.00 25.75
CA SER A 48 -28.69 1.42 26.06
C SER A 48 -27.57 2.19 25.35
N LEU A 49 -27.80 2.61 24.10
CA LEU A 49 -26.81 3.39 23.35
C LEU A 49 -26.46 4.69 24.04
N SER A 50 -27.43 5.40 24.60
CA SER A 50 -27.20 6.68 25.33
C SER A 50 -26.22 6.52 26.48
N PHE A 51 -26.24 5.37 27.17
CA PHE A 51 -25.30 5.06 28.24
C PHE A 51 -23.89 4.81 27.69
N HIS A 52 -23.77 4.07 26.57
CA HIS A 52 -22.48 3.79 25.94
C HIS A 52 -21.84 5.05 25.36
N LEU A 53 -22.62 5.91 24.69
CA LEU A 53 -22.16 7.20 24.19
C LEU A 53 -21.63 8.09 25.33
N ARG A 54 -22.39 8.22 26.42
CA ARG A 54 -21.97 9.02 27.60
C ARG A 54 -20.66 8.51 28.20
N SER A 55 -20.51 7.18 28.33
CA SER A 55 -19.28 6.58 28.88
C SER A 55 -18.05 6.88 28.01
N LEU A 56 -18.16 6.77 26.69
CA LEU A 56 -17.07 7.10 25.76
C LEU A 56 -16.78 8.61 25.70
N GLU A 57 -17.82 9.45 25.80
CA GLU A 57 -17.71 10.92 25.86
C GLU A 57 -17.00 11.37 27.15
N GLN A 58 -17.36 10.82 28.31
CA GLN A 58 -16.69 11.09 29.59
C GLN A 58 -15.21 10.70 29.57
N ALA A 59 -14.87 9.62 28.87
CA ALA A 59 -13.49 9.21 28.64
C ALA A 59 -12.76 10.08 27.59
N GLY A 60 -13.48 11.00 26.92
CA GLY A 60 -12.96 11.86 25.87
C GLY A 60 -12.63 11.13 24.55
N LEU A 61 -13.11 9.89 24.39
CA LEU A 61 -12.84 9.05 23.21
C LEU A 61 -13.74 9.41 22.01
N ILE A 62 -14.88 10.02 22.28
CA ILE A 62 -15.80 10.58 21.28
C ILE A 62 -16.21 11.99 21.71
N ALA A 63 -16.64 12.81 20.76
CA ALA A 63 -17.21 14.11 21.03
C ALA A 63 -18.50 14.33 20.22
N PRO A 64 -19.57 14.86 20.85
CA PRO A 64 -20.78 15.25 20.15
C PRO A 64 -20.60 16.63 19.49
N THR A 65 -21.11 16.75 18.26
CA THR A 65 -21.27 18.04 17.56
C THR A 65 -22.74 18.22 17.19
N ARG A 66 -23.30 19.39 17.46
CA ARG A 66 -24.67 19.69 17.13
C ARG A 66 -24.80 20.11 15.66
N GLN A 67 -25.56 19.34 14.90
CA GLN A 67 -25.93 19.66 13.53
C GLN A 67 -27.45 19.86 13.45
N GLY A 68 -27.89 21.08 13.52
CA GLY A 68 -29.31 21.43 13.61
C GLY A 68 -29.97 20.88 14.88
N ARG A 69 -30.91 19.96 14.74
CA ARG A 69 -31.61 19.28 15.84
C ARG A 69 -30.95 17.95 16.24
N THR A 70 -29.93 17.51 15.52
CA THR A 70 -29.29 16.20 15.70
C THR A 70 -27.93 16.35 16.38
N LEU A 71 -27.61 15.41 17.28
CA LEU A 71 -26.26 15.23 17.82
C LEU A 71 -25.52 14.19 16.96
N VAL A 72 -24.40 14.58 16.40
CA VAL A 72 -23.50 13.73 15.63
C VAL A 72 -22.25 13.47 16.46
N TYR A 73 -21.89 12.21 16.63
CA TYR A 73 -20.75 11.79 17.43
C TYR A 73 -19.60 11.40 16.52
N ALA A 74 -18.39 11.92 16.81
CA ALA A 74 -17.16 11.60 16.09
C ALA A 74 -16.08 11.11 17.07
N ALA A 75 -15.24 10.17 16.60
CA ALA A 75 -14.13 9.65 17.37
C ALA A 75 -13.02 10.71 17.55
N GLN A 76 -12.45 10.76 18.76
CA GLN A 76 -11.34 11.64 19.11
C GLN A 76 -10.00 10.90 19.00
N ILE A 77 -9.44 10.86 17.78
CA ILE A 77 -8.23 10.07 17.45
C ILE A 77 -7.04 10.45 18.32
N HIS A 78 -6.88 11.74 18.66
CA HIS A 78 -5.79 12.20 19.52
C HIS A 78 -5.84 11.61 20.93
N ARG A 79 -7.05 11.38 21.47
CA ARG A 79 -7.25 10.73 22.78
C ARG A 79 -6.91 9.25 22.72
N LEU A 80 -7.30 8.57 21.67
CA LEU A 80 -6.94 7.16 21.46
C LEU A 80 -5.43 6.98 21.34
N ARG A 81 -4.77 7.86 20.57
CA ARG A 81 -3.29 7.89 20.49
C ARG A 81 -2.65 8.10 21.86
N GLY A 82 -3.19 9.01 22.66
CA GLY A 82 -2.70 9.27 24.01
C GLY A 82 -2.80 8.03 24.94
N LEU A 83 -3.88 7.22 24.82
CA LEU A 83 -4.01 5.98 25.59
C LEU A 83 -2.95 4.94 25.20
N ILE A 84 -2.73 4.75 23.91
CA ILE A 84 -1.71 3.81 23.43
C ILE A 84 -0.31 4.33 23.81
N GLY A 85 -0.05 5.64 23.67
CA GLY A 85 1.21 6.29 24.07
C GLY A 85 1.51 6.11 25.54
N PHE A 86 0.52 6.25 26.42
CA PHE A 86 0.69 6.05 27.85
C PHE A 86 1.20 4.66 28.21
N LEU A 87 0.74 3.61 27.50
CA LEU A 87 1.27 2.25 27.69
C LEU A 87 2.66 2.07 27.11
N ALA A 88 2.91 2.66 25.94
CA ALA A 88 4.18 2.55 25.24
C ALA A 88 5.33 3.26 25.98
N ASP A 89 5.08 4.43 26.56
CA ASP A 89 6.07 5.19 27.35
C ASP A 89 6.58 4.40 28.56
N ALA A 90 5.71 3.65 29.21
CA ALA A 90 6.09 2.81 30.36
C ALA A 90 6.78 1.50 29.93
N CYS A 91 6.41 0.93 28.78
CA CYS A 91 6.90 -0.37 28.31
C CYS A 91 8.35 -0.35 27.87
N CYS A 92 8.81 0.74 27.27
CA CYS A 92 10.10 0.81 26.58
C CYS A 92 11.20 1.55 27.38
N GLY A 93 10.88 2.02 28.59
CA GLY A 93 11.81 2.83 29.39
C GLY A 93 12.26 4.12 28.69
N GLY A 94 11.42 4.64 27.80
CA GLY A 94 11.71 5.82 26.98
C GLY A 94 12.55 5.56 25.73
N ASP A 95 12.87 4.29 25.42
CA ASP A 95 13.61 3.90 24.21
C ASP A 95 12.64 3.45 23.09
N PRO A 96 12.34 4.31 22.09
CA PRO A 96 11.41 3.98 21.01
C PRO A 96 11.88 2.81 20.14
N ALA A 97 13.19 2.52 20.09
CA ALA A 97 13.72 1.41 19.28
C ALA A 97 13.25 0.04 19.78
N ARG A 98 12.83 -0.04 21.06
CA ARG A 98 12.31 -1.27 21.67
C ARG A 98 10.82 -1.49 21.44
N CYS A 99 10.11 -0.45 21.03
CA CYS A 99 8.65 -0.51 20.83
C CYS A 99 8.23 -0.95 19.42
N GLY A 100 9.16 -1.17 18.50
CA GLY A 100 8.87 -1.56 17.13
C GLY A 100 7.85 -0.62 16.44
N ASP A 101 6.91 -1.20 15.69
CA ASP A 101 5.94 -0.45 14.89
C ASP A 101 4.94 0.39 15.72
N ILE A 102 4.80 0.13 17.03
CA ILE A 102 3.90 0.91 17.91
C ILE A 102 4.40 2.35 18.03
N ALA A 103 5.71 2.58 18.07
CA ALA A 103 6.29 3.92 18.10
C ALA A 103 5.89 4.76 16.87
N LEU A 104 5.73 4.13 15.71
CA LEU A 104 5.32 4.76 14.45
C LEU A 104 3.84 5.19 14.44
N LEU A 105 2.99 4.48 15.19
CA LEU A 105 1.57 4.80 15.33
C LEU A 105 1.34 6.00 16.26
N LEU A 106 2.29 6.28 17.17
CA LEU A 106 2.12 7.24 18.25
C LEU A 106 2.66 8.64 17.93
N ASP A 107 3.67 8.75 17.08
CA ASP A 107 4.30 10.01 16.74
C ASP A 107 4.05 10.41 15.28
N PRO A 108 3.10 11.35 15.00
CA PRO A 108 2.84 11.82 13.64
C PRO A 108 4.04 12.56 13.01
N SER A 109 4.90 13.19 13.83
CA SER A 109 6.09 13.87 13.32
C SER A 109 7.15 12.88 12.86
N ARG A 110 7.15 11.67 13.42
CA ARG A 110 7.96 10.56 12.93
C ARG A 110 7.41 9.92 11.66
N ARG A 111 6.15 10.20 11.27
CA ARG A 111 5.66 9.80 9.94
C ARG A 111 6.38 10.52 8.79
N GLU A 112 6.92 11.71 9.02
CA GLU A 112 7.79 12.38 8.06
C GLU A 112 9.23 11.81 8.07
N PHE A 113 9.66 11.19 9.18
CA PHE A 113 10.99 10.57 9.33
C PHE A 113 11.00 9.03 9.32
N ALA A 114 9.88 8.39 9.60
CA ALA A 114 9.66 6.97 9.34
C ALA A 114 8.92 6.82 8.01
N MET A 115 9.51 7.32 6.97
CA MET A 115 9.46 6.59 5.72
C MET A 115 10.10 5.25 6.06
N SER A 116 9.28 4.19 6.22
CA SER A 116 9.75 2.84 5.95
C SER A 116 10.61 2.98 4.70
N PRO A 117 11.87 2.50 4.68
CA PRO A 117 12.70 2.68 3.51
C PRO A 117 11.85 2.27 2.33
N ALA A 118 11.71 3.18 1.35
CA ALA A 118 10.83 2.91 0.22
C ALA A 118 11.31 1.59 -0.38
N PHE A 119 10.40 0.66 -0.60
CA PHE A 119 10.76 -0.64 -1.15
C PHE A 119 11.30 -0.46 -2.57
N ASN A 120 12.48 -0.98 -2.83
CA ASN A 120 13.09 -0.98 -4.15
C ASN A 120 12.52 -2.16 -4.97
N VAL A 121 11.85 -1.86 -6.08
CA VAL A 121 11.19 -2.86 -6.93
C VAL A 121 11.77 -2.78 -8.34
N LEU A 122 12.38 -3.86 -8.81
CA LEU A 122 12.94 -3.97 -10.14
C LEU A 122 12.02 -4.82 -11.04
N PHE A 123 11.55 -4.23 -12.13
CA PHE A 123 10.82 -4.94 -13.17
C PHE A 123 11.75 -5.36 -14.30
N LEU A 124 11.78 -6.64 -14.63
CA LEU A 124 12.64 -7.20 -15.65
C LEU A 124 11.84 -7.68 -16.88
N CYS A 125 12.36 -7.37 -18.06
CA CYS A 125 11.96 -7.99 -19.30
C CYS A 125 13.19 -8.13 -20.22
N THR A 126 13.06 -8.62 -21.44
CA THR A 126 14.21 -8.82 -22.33
C THR A 126 14.81 -7.48 -22.77
N HIS A 127 14.02 -6.62 -23.41
CA HIS A 127 14.53 -5.42 -24.08
C HIS A 127 14.37 -4.12 -23.31
N ASN A 128 13.72 -4.12 -22.15
CA ASN A 128 13.40 -2.90 -21.38
C ASN A 128 12.83 -1.78 -22.26
N SER A 129 11.93 -2.12 -23.16
CA SER A 129 11.36 -1.18 -24.13
C SER A 129 9.85 -0.96 -23.99
N ALA A 130 9.12 -1.90 -23.36
CA ALA A 130 7.68 -1.81 -23.18
C ALA A 130 7.22 -2.27 -21.80
N ARG A 131 7.11 -3.58 -21.56
CA ARG A 131 6.48 -4.17 -20.36
C ARG A 131 7.05 -3.62 -19.05
N SER A 132 8.36 -3.65 -18.88
CA SER A 132 9.02 -3.17 -17.66
C SER A 132 8.99 -1.64 -17.55
N ILE A 133 9.01 -0.90 -18.67
CA ILE A 133 8.81 0.56 -18.70
C ILE A 133 7.41 0.94 -18.23
N LEU A 134 6.36 0.24 -18.72
CA LEU A 134 4.98 0.43 -18.26
C LEU A 134 4.85 0.17 -16.74
N ALA A 135 5.49 -0.89 -16.25
CA ALA A 135 5.45 -1.25 -14.84
C ALA A 135 6.19 -0.23 -13.94
N GLU A 136 7.37 0.26 -14.36
CA GLU A 136 8.12 1.32 -13.68
C GLU A 136 7.28 2.59 -13.55
N ALA A 137 6.70 3.09 -14.66
CA ALA A 137 5.86 4.28 -14.67
C ALA A 137 4.61 4.11 -13.77
N LEU A 138 3.94 2.97 -13.84
CA LEU A 138 2.76 2.67 -13.04
C LEU A 138 3.09 2.64 -11.53
N LEU A 139 4.15 1.94 -11.14
CA LEU A 139 4.51 1.83 -9.72
C LEU A 139 5.01 3.17 -9.16
N THR A 140 5.72 3.95 -9.96
CA THR A 140 6.13 5.31 -9.58
C THR A 140 4.92 6.18 -9.25
N GLN A 141 3.87 6.13 -10.07
CA GLN A 141 2.65 6.92 -9.87
C GLN A 141 1.78 6.37 -8.72
N ILE A 142 1.51 5.05 -8.70
CA ILE A 142 0.57 4.41 -7.77
C ILE A 142 1.21 4.26 -6.38
N GLY A 143 2.52 4.06 -6.31
CA GLY A 143 3.27 3.78 -5.08
C GLY A 143 3.39 4.94 -4.11
N GLN A 144 3.13 6.17 -4.56
CA GLN A 144 3.07 7.39 -3.73
C GLN A 144 4.26 7.56 -2.76
N GLY A 145 5.49 7.34 -3.25
CA GLY A 145 6.72 7.47 -2.47
C GLY A 145 7.05 6.30 -1.53
N ARG A 146 6.15 5.31 -1.39
CA ARG A 146 6.44 4.09 -0.63
C ARG A 146 7.30 3.07 -1.41
N PHE A 147 7.48 3.30 -2.70
CA PHE A 147 8.24 2.44 -3.60
C PHE A 147 9.15 3.26 -4.48
N HIS A 148 10.37 2.79 -4.66
CA HIS A 148 11.26 3.19 -5.74
C HIS A 148 11.14 2.13 -6.84
N ALA A 149 10.60 2.54 -7.98
CA ALA A 149 10.40 1.66 -9.12
C ALA A 149 11.58 1.76 -10.08
N TYR A 150 12.06 0.61 -10.51
CA TYR A 150 13.12 0.48 -11.49
C TYR A 150 12.70 -0.50 -12.59
N SER A 151 13.27 -0.36 -13.77
CA SER A 151 13.11 -1.34 -14.83
C SER A 151 14.45 -1.63 -15.52
N ALA A 152 14.63 -2.86 -16.00
CA ALA A 152 15.82 -3.24 -16.76
C ALA A 152 15.53 -4.39 -17.73
N GLY A 153 16.50 -4.67 -18.59
CA GLY A 153 16.46 -5.78 -19.54
C GLY A 153 17.78 -6.54 -19.58
N SER A 154 17.69 -7.82 -19.98
CA SER A 154 18.87 -8.64 -20.26
C SER A 154 19.59 -8.24 -21.56
N ASP A 155 18.85 -7.64 -22.49
CA ASP A 155 19.32 -7.17 -23.79
C ASP A 155 18.59 -5.85 -24.10
N PRO A 156 19.00 -4.73 -23.47
CA PRO A 156 18.27 -3.47 -23.54
C PRO A 156 18.27 -2.90 -24.96
N SER A 157 17.11 -2.40 -25.37
CA SER A 157 16.95 -1.81 -26.71
C SER A 157 17.87 -0.59 -26.87
N PRO A 158 18.76 -0.57 -27.88
CA PRO A 158 19.64 0.55 -28.13
C PRO A 158 18.87 1.81 -28.59
N SER A 159 17.67 1.66 -29.14
CA SER A 159 16.78 2.75 -29.54
C SER A 159 15.92 3.29 -28.39
N GLY A 160 16.09 2.75 -27.17
CA GLY A 160 15.30 3.14 -26.02
C GLY A 160 13.91 2.50 -25.95
N PRO A 161 13.02 3.05 -25.11
CA PRO A 161 11.62 2.61 -25.02
C PRO A 161 10.86 2.80 -26.32
N MET A 162 9.88 1.93 -26.58
CA MET A 162 9.01 2.03 -27.76
C MET A 162 8.27 3.39 -27.77
N PRO A 163 8.28 4.13 -28.90
CA PRO A 163 7.61 5.44 -29.00
C PRO A 163 6.12 5.38 -28.64
N GLU A 164 5.43 4.29 -29.00
CA GLU A 164 4.01 4.08 -28.70
C GLU A 164 3.77 3.96 -27.19
N VAL A 165 4.70 3.32 -26.46
CA VAL A 165 4.63 3.19 -24.98
C VAL A 165 4.81 4.55 -24.31
N ILE A 166 5.80 5.33 -24.75
CA ILE A 166 6.03 6.69 -24.22
C ILE A 166 4.83 7.59 -24.51
N SER A 167 4.29 7.53 -25.74
CA SER A 167 3.09 8.30 -26.11
C SER A 167 1.88 7.92 -25.26
N GLN A 168 1.65 6.63 -25.02
CA GLN A 168 0.56 6.13 -24.18
C GLN A 168 0.71 6.61 -22.73
N LEU A 169 1.91 6.48 -22.14
CA LEU A 169 2.18 6.90 -20.77
C LEU A 169 2.00 8.41 -20.60
N SER A 170 2.52 9.21 -21.53
CA SER A 170 2.34 10.66 -21.53
C SER A 170 0.89 11.07 -21.63
N ALA A 171 0.11 10.44 -22.53
CA ALA A 171 -1.34 10.68 -22.67
C ALA A 171 -2.14 10.32 -21.40
N LEU A 172 -1.66 9.36 -20.60
CA LEU A 172 -2.25 8.95 -19.33
C LEU A 172 -1.72 9.75 -18.12
N GLY A 173 -0.89 10.77 -18.36
CA GLY A 173 -0.40 11.69 -17.34
C GLY A 173 0.77 11.17 -16.50
N HIS A 174 1.51 10.17 -16.98
CA HIS A 174 2.75 9.73 -16.34
C HIS A 174 3.91 10.65 -16.68
N ASP A 175 4.83 10.85 -15.74
CA ASP A 175 6.12 11.45 -16.02
C ASP A 175 7.00 10.44 -16.78
N VAL A 176 7.35 10.78 -18.01
CA VAL A 176 8.16 9.94 -18.89
C VAL A 176 9.61 10.41 -19.01
N SER A 177 9.97 11.52 -18.36
CA SER A 177 11.26 12.20 -18.54
C SER A 177 12.47 11.35 -18.12
N ALA A 178 12.31 10.49 -17.12
CA ALA A 178 13.37 9.62 -16.60
C ALA A 178 13.37 8.21 -17.21
N LEU A 179 12.36 7.87 -18.01
CA LEU A 179 12.22 6.52 -18.56
C LEU A 179 13.22 6.28 -19.69
N ARG A 180 14.04 5.26 -19.54
CA ARG A 180 15.03 4.83 -20.51
C ARG A 180 15.20 3.32 -20.49
N SER A 181 15.71 2.75 -21.57
CA SER A 181 16.13 1.34 -21.59
C SER A 181 17.47 1.19 -20.86
N LYS A 182 17.55 0.22 -19.95
CA LYS A 182 18.67 -0.03 -19.02
C LYS A 182 19.04 -1.50 -19.04
N SER A 183 20.35 -1.82 -18.94
CA SER A 183 20.79 -3.17 -18.64
C SER A 183 20.52 -3.51 -17.17
N TRP A 184 20.22 -4.74 -16.90
CA TRP A 184 20.14 -5.25 -15.52
C TRP A 184 21.49 -5.19 -14.80
N ASP A 185 22.61 -5.12 -15.54
CA ASP A 185 23.95 -4.98 -14.95
C ASP A 185 24.13 -3.67 -14.17
N GLU A 186 23.31 -2.64 -14.48
CA GLU A 186 23.29 -1.40 -13.69
C GLU A 186 22.80 -1.63 -12.23
N PHE A 187 22.17 -2.77 -11.96
CA PHE A 187 21.57 -3.12 -10.67
C PHE A 187 22.32 -4.26 -9.94
N THR A 188 23.48 -4.68 -10.42
CA THR A 188 24.28 -5.79 -9.82
C THR A 188 25.60 -5.33 -9.21
N GLY A 189 25.99 -4.05 -9.39
CA GLY A 189 27.24 -3.52 -8.86
C GLY A 189 27.20 -3.19 -7.37
N PRO A 190 28.35 -2.94 -6.74
CA PRO A 190 28.45 -2.63 -5.30
C PRO A 190 27.75 -1.33 -4.91
N ASP A 191 27.59 -0.38 -5.86
CA ASP A 191 26.90 0.89 -5.66
C ASP A 191 25.42 0.84 -6.10
N ALA A 192 24.95 -0.33 -6.58
CA ALA A 192 23.57 -0.50 -7.01
C ALA A 192 22.61 -0.47 -5.80
N PRO A 193 21.40 0.10 -5.98
CA PRO A 193 20.40 0.05 -4.92
C PRO A 193 20.02 -1.41 -4.67
N ARG A 194 19.99 -1.80 -3.38
CA ARG A 194 19.56 -3.14 -2.99
C ARG A 194 18.08 -3.31 -3.30
N MET A 195 17.73 -4.39 -4.00
CA MET A 195 16.35 -4.69 -4.36
C MET A 195 15.63 -5.45 -3.25
N ASP A 196 14.40 -5.03 -2.95
CA ASP A 196 13.48 -5.77 -2.07
C ASP A 196 12.64 -6.75 -2.88
N PHE A 197 12.26 -6.35 -4.10
CA PHE A 197 11.47 -7.16 -5.03
C PHE A 197 12.07 -7.14 -6.43
N VAL A 198 12.10 -8.31 -7.07
CA VAL A 198 12.44 -8.46 -8.49
C VAL A 198 11.31 -9.20 -9.20
N ILE A 199 10.66 -8.53 -10.16
CA ILE A 199 9.47 -9.05 -10.86
C ILE A 199 9.77 -9.20 -12.34
N THR A 200 9.78 -10.43 -12.83
CA THR A 200 9.98 -10.75 -14.26
C THR A 200 8.67 -10.67 -15.02
N LEU A 201 8.68 -10.05 -16.21
CA LEU A 201 7.49 -9.79 -17.03
C LEU A 201 7.47 -10.59 -18.35
N CYS A 202 8.43 -11.46 -18.58
CA CYS A 202 8.51 -12.28 -19.79
C CYS A 202 8.66 -13.77 -19.46
N ASP A 203 8.06 -14.60 -20.29
CA ASP A 203 8.08 -16.07 -20.20
C ASP A 203 9.46 -16.64 -20.55
N THR A 204 10.22 -15.94 -21.40
CA THR A 204 11.55 -16.37 -21.85
C THR A 204 12.62 -16.30 -20.76
N MET A 205 12.35 -15.61 -19.65
CA MET A 205 13.23 -15.59 -18.48
C MET A 205 12.98 -16.77 -17.52
N ILE A 206 11.95 -17.57 -17.74
CA ILE A 206 11.73 -18.82 -17.01
C ILE A 206 12.85 -19.79 -17.41
N GLY A 207 13.80 -20.01 -16.48
CA GLY A 207 14.95 -20.89 -16.72
C GLY A 207 16.25 -20.17 -17.10
N GLN A 208 16.25 -18.84 -17.28
CA GLN A 208 17.49 -18.04 -17.28
C GLN A 208 17.92 -17.75 -15.84
N THR A 209 19.22 -17.88 -15.57
CA THR A 209 19.77 -17.46 -14.29
C THR A 209 19.76 -15.94 -14.24
N CYS A 210 18.80 -15.36 -13.51
CA CYS A 210 18.85 -13.93 -13.19
C CYS A 210 20.12 -13.64 -12.39
N PRO A 211 20.76 -12.48 -12.60
CA PRO A 211 21.83 -12.02 -11.72
C PRO A 211 21.37 -11.95 -10.26
N ASP A 212 22.32 -12.01 -9.35
CA ASP A 212 22.08 -11.74 -7.94
C ASP A 212 21.97 -10.21 -7.74
N PHE A 213 20.80 -9.74 -7.30
CA PHE A 213 20.51 -8.33 -7.00
C PHE A 213 20.68 -8.00 -5.50
N GLY A 214 21.45 -8.79 -4.76
CA GLY A 214 21.75 -8.63 -3.34
C GLY A 214 21.29 -9.79 -2.45
N GLY A 215 20.75 -10.87 -3.06
CA GLY A 215 20.48 -12.17 -2.42
C GLY A 215 19.36 -12.19 -1.37
N THR A 216 18.66 -11.07 -1.17
CA THR A 216 17.59 -10.94 -0.15
C THR A 216 16.25 -10.52 -0.74
N GLU A 217 16.20 -10.30 -2.04
CA GLU A 217 14.99 -9.92 -2.76
C GLU A 217 13.92 -11.02 -2.78
N VAL A 218 12.65 -10.62 -2.80
CA VAL A 218 11.53 -11.52 -3.09
C VAL A 218 11.27 -11.49 -4.59
N THR A 219 11.40 -12.64 -5.25
CA THR A 219 11.21 -12.76 -6.69
C THR A 219 9.79 -13.15 -7.06
N GLY A 220 9.23 -12.55 -8.11
CA GLY A 220 7.93 -12.88 -8.69
C GLY A 220 8.01 -12.95 -10.22
N ALA A 221 7.07 -13.68 -10.84
CA ALA A 221 6.95 -13.73 -12.29
C ALA A 221 5.52 -13.36 -12.69
N TRP A 222 5.38 -12.29 -13.50
CA TRP A 222 4.11 -11.82 -14.05
C TRP A 222 4.14 -11.85 -15.57
N PRO A 223 4.19 -13.03 -16.20
CA PRO A 223 4.38 -13.15 -17.64
C PRO A 223 3.30 -12.41 -18.40
N LEU A 224 3.72 -11.68 -19.44
CA LEU A 224 2.88 -10.87 -20.32
C LEU A 224 3.37 -11.00 -21.77
N PRO A 225 2.46 -10.94 -22.75
CA PRO A 225 2.81 -10.97 -24.18
C PRO A 225 3.85 -9.90 -24.55
N ASP A 226 4.74 -10.24 -25.49
CA ASP A 226 5.77 -9.31 -25.96
C ASP A 226 5.25 -8.47 -27.12
N PRO A 227 5.06 -7.14 -26.95
CA PRO A 227 4.57 -6.28 -28.02
C PRO A 227 5.56 -6.12 -29.18
N GLN A 228 6.86 -6.41 -28.98
CA GLN A 228 7.83 -6.41 -30.09
C GLN A 228 7.67 -7.62 -31.03
N LYS A 229 7.19 -8.73 -30.49
CA LYS A 229 6.90 -9.96 -31.27
C LYS A 229 5.54 -9.93 -31.95
N PHE A 230 4.76 -8.89 -31.71
CA PHE A 230 3.42 -8.77 -32.27
C PHE A 230 3.46 -8.37 -33.75
N THR A 231 2.81 -9.16 -34.61
CA THR A 231 2.82 -9.02 -36.06
C THR A 231 1.57 -8.35 -36.65
N GLY A 232 0.63 -7.93 -35.82
CA GLY A 232 -0.61 -7.25 -36.23
C GLY A 232 -0.40 -5.81 -36.70
N ASN A 233 -1.48 -5.17 -37.13
CA ASN A 233 -1.50 -3.78 -37.55
C ASN A 233 -1.36 -2.79 -36.36
N ALA A 234 -1.24 -1.50 -36.65
CA ALA A 234 -1.03 -0.46 -35.63
C ALA A 234 -2.18 -0.36 -34.63
N ALA A 235 -3.43 -0.55 -35.04
CA ALA A 235 -4.60 -0.49 -34.17
C ALA A 235 -4.63 -1.69 -33.21
N GLU A 236 -4.32 -2.88 -33.69
CA GLU A 236 -4.22 -4.09 -32.89
C GLU A 236 -3.06 -4.01 -31.89
N ARG A 237 -1.93 -3.41 -32.30
CA ARG A 237 -0.79 -3.16 -31.40
C ARG A 237 -1.17 -2.18 -30.30
N ALA A 238 -1.92 -1.12 -30.61
CA ALA A 238 -2.41 -0.17 -29.61
C ALA A 238 -3.38 -0.87 -28.62
N THR A 239 -4.22 -1.77 -29.11
CA THR A 239 -5.09 -2.60 -28.25
C THR A 239 -4.26 -3.46 -27.30
N LEU A 240 -3.25 -4.17 -27.81
CA LEU A 240 -2.34 -4.97 -26.99
C LEU A 240 -1.64 -4.13 -25.90
N LEU A 241 -1.15 -2.94 -26.25
CA LEU A 241 -0.51 -2.03 -25.28
C LEU A 241 -1.48 -1.57 -24.19
N ASN A 242 -2.75 -1.30 -24.53
CA ASN A 242 -3.80 -0.97 -23.57
C ASN A 242 -4.10 -2.15 -22.64
N GLU A 243 -4.17 -3.37 -23.15
CA GLU A 243 -4.36 -4.58 -22.35
C GLU A 243 -3.19 -4.83 -21.39
N LEU A 244 -1.95 -4.66 -21.85
CA LEU A 244 -0.74 -4.76 -21.04
C LEU A 244 -0.76 -3.73 -19.90
N TYR A 245 -1.07 -2.48 -20.21
CA TYR A 245 -1.18 -1.41 -19.23
C TYR A 245 -2.25 -1.74 -18.17
N ALA A 246 -3.44 -2.15 -18.59
CA ALA A 246 -4.53 -2.50 -17.67
C ALA A 246 -4.19 -3.71 -16.79
N ALA A 247 -3.53 -4.74 -17.36
CA ALA A 247 -3.10 -5.91 -16.62
C ALA A 247 -2.03 -5.57 -15.55
N LEU A 248 -1.03 -4.76 -15.93
CA LEU A 248 0.00 -4.30 -15.00
C LEU A 248 -0.58 -3.40 -13.92
N ARG A 249 -1.43 -2.43 -14.29
CA ARG A 249 -2.07 -1.53 -13.35
C ARG A 249 -2.82 -2.29 -12.26
N ARG A 250 -3.65 -3.27 -12.64
CA ARG A 250 -4.40 -4.09 -11.67
C ARG A 250 -3.47 -4.85 -10.74
N ARG A 251 -2.39 -5.48 -11.26
CA ARG A 251 -1.43 -6.21 -10.43
C ARG A 251 -0.70 -5.29 -9.46
N ILE A 252 -0.28 -4.12 -9.92
CA ILE A 252 0.43 -3.12 -9.12
C ILE A 252 -0.51 -2.51 -8.07
N GLU A 253 -1.77 -2.20 -8.40
CA GLU A 253 -2.77 -1.72 -7.43
C GLU A 253 -2.98 -2.72 -6.28
N ILE A 254 -3.00 -4.02 -6.56
CA ILE A 254 -3.08 -5.04 -5.50
C ILE A 254 -1.76 -5.12 -4.73
N PHE A 255 -0.63 -5.13 -5.43
CA PHE A 255 0.71 -5.24 -4.83
C PHE A 255 0.99 -4.12 -3.83
N VAL A 256 0.70 -2.86 -4.17
CA VAL A 256 0.95 -1.71 -3.27
C VAL A 256 0.06 -1.73 -2.01
N ASN A 257 -1.03 -2.48 -2.02
CA ASN A 257 -1.93 -2.65 -0.88
C ASN A 257 -1.63 -3.90 -0.04
N LEU A 258 -0.63 -4.70 -0.41
CA LEU A 258 -0.19 -5.81 0.44
C LEU A 258 0.46 -5.30 1.73
N PRO A 259 0.26 -5.97 2.85
CA PRO A 259 0.90 -5.62 4.13
C PRO A 259 2.37 -6.09 4.16
N LEU A 260 3.22 -5.52 3.29
CA LEU A 260 4.58 -5.98 3.00
C LEU A 260 5.47 -6.08 4.25
N ALA A 261 5.31 -5.17 5.19
CA ALA A 261 6.10 -5.14 6.42
C ALA A 261 5.74 -6.26 7.42
N SER A 262 4.56 -6.88 7.30
CA SER A 262 4.05 -7.89 8.24
C SER A 262 4.08 -9.32 7.69
N LEU A 263 4.39 -9.50 6.41
CA LEU A 263 4.48 -10.81 5.77
C LEU A 263 5.93 -11.28 5.72
N ASP A 264 6.15 -12.56 5.99
CA ASP A 264 7.45 -13.19 5.73
C ASP A 264 7.69 -13.39 4.22
N ARG A 265 8.93 -13.73 3.84
CA ARG A 265 9.35 -13.86 2.44
C ARG A 265 8.57 -14.94 1.69
N ILE A 266 8.18 -16.03 2.35
CA ILE A 266 7.44 -17.14 1.73
C ILE A 266 6.03 -16.68 1.40
N ALA A 267 5.37 -16.01 2.35
CA ALA A 267 4.03 -15.44 2.15
C ALA A 267 4.03 -14.35 1.07
N LEU A 268 5.05 -13.47 1.06
CA LEU A 268 5.20 -12.44 0.02
C LEU A 268 5.36 -13.06 -1.36
N LYS A 269 6.23 -14.09 -1.49
CA LYS A 269 6.39 -14.80 -2.75
C LYS A 269 5.08 -15.44 -3.22
N ALA A 270 4.36 -16.11 -2.34
CA ALA A 270 3.08 -16.71 -2.67
C ALA A 270 2.06 -15.67 -3.18
N ARG A 271 2.02 -14.48 -2.55
CA ARG A 271 1.17 -13.37 -3.01
C ARG A 271 1.58 -12.83 -4.37
N LEU A 272 2.88 -12.67 -4.63
CA LEU A 272 3.36 -12.27 -5.96
C LEU A 272 2.98 -13.29 -7.04
N ASP A 273 3.09 -14.58 -6.75
CA ASP A 273 2.73 -15.65 -7.67
C ASP A 273 1.20 -15.73 -7.91
N GLU A 274 0.38 -15.40 -6.90
CA GLU A 274 -1.08 -15.25 -7.07
C GLU A 274 -1.44 -14.13 -8.05
N LEU A 275 -0.73 -12.99 -8.00
CA LEU A 275 -0.95 -11.86 -8.90
C LEU A 275 -0.61 -12.17 -10.37
N ALA A 276 0.22 -13.18 -10.62
CA ALA A 276 0.53 -13.65 -11.96
C ALA A 276 -0.68 -14.27 -12.67
N ARG A 277 -1.61 -14.85 -11.91
CA ARG A 277 -2.76 -15.57 -12.49
C ARG A 277 -3.72 -14.61 -13.19
N PRO A 278 -4.21 -14.93 -14.40
CA PRO A 278 -5.30 -14.17 -14.99
C PRO A 278 -6.49 -14.22 -14.05
N ALA A 279 -7.22 -13.10 -13.92
CA ALA A 279 -8.44 -13.10 -13.13
C ALA A 279 -9.37 -14.18 -13.66
N ALA A 280 -9.81 -15.08 -12.79
CA ALA A 280 -10.86 -16.02 -13.15
C ALA A 280 -12.06 -15.19 -13.64
N VAL A 281 -12.41 -15.37 -14.91
CA VAL A 281 -13.66 -14.84 -15.45
C VAL A 281 -14.74 -15.51 -14.61
N ARG A 282 -15.41 -14.73 -13.77
CA ARG A 282 -16.64 -15.21 -13.11
C ARG A 282 -17.64 -15.50 -14.22
N ALA A 283 -17.91 -16.78 -14.43
CA ALA A 283 -18.96 -17.24 -15.28
C ALA A 283 -20.33 -16.79 -14.75
#